data_5bc18eca192b1896e10bf64e60060ebe
#
_entry.id   5bc18eca192b1896e10bf64e60060ebe
#
_cell.length_a   1.000
_cell.length_b   1.000
_cell.length_c   1.000
_cell.angle_alpha   90.00
_cell.angle_beta   90.00
_cell.angle_gamma   90.00
#
_symmetry.space_group_name_H-M   'P 1'
#
loop_
_entity.id
_entity.type
_entity.pdbx_description
1 polymer ?
#
loop_
_entity_poly.entity_id
_entity_poly.type
_entity_poly.pdbx_seq_one_letter_code
_entity_poly.pdbx_strand_id
1 'polypeptide(L)' 'IVRLMAQRLSNREIAERLFLTEGSVKQYVKQIYSKLHIDGDTRTKRRRLNELLEAKA' A
#
# COMPACT_ATOMS: atom_id res chain seq x y z
N ILE A 1 2.71 7.01 2.21
CA ILE A 1 2.36 5.89 1.31
C ILE A 1 1.06 5.21 1.73
N VAL A 2 0.90 4.94 3.02
CA VAL A 2 -0.32 4.27 3.50
C VAL A 2 -1.58 5.05 3.11
N ARG A 3 -1.56 6.36 3.24
CA ARG A 3 -2.71 7.19 2.85
C ARG A 3 -3.00 7.10 1.36
N LEU A 4 -1.95 7.07 0.54
CA LEU A 4 -2.10 6.94 -0.91
C LEU A 4 -2.62 5.57 -1.29
N MET A 5 -2.20 4.53 -0.57
CA MET A 5 -2.74 3.19 -0.75
C MET A 5 -4.22 3.12 -0.38
N ALA A 6 -4.62 3.81 0.66
CA ALA A 6 -6.02 3.89 1.08
C ALA A 6 -6.89 4.58 0.03
N GLN A 7 -6.32 5.48 -0.75
CA GLN A 7 -6.99 6.12 -1.88
C GLN A 7 -7.08 5.24 -3.12
N ARG A 8 -6.60 4.00 -3.03
CA ARG A 8 -6.61 3.01 -4.11
C ARG A 8 -5.78 3.42 -5.32
N LEU A 9 -4.73 4.21 -5.09
CA LEU A 9 -3.81 4.57 -6.15
C LEU A 9 -2.90 3.39 -6.49
N SER A 10 -2.54 3.26 -7.76
CA SER A 10 -1.56 2.26 -8.19
C SER A 10 -0.17 2.65 -7.70
N ASN A 11 0.76 1.67 -7.71
CA ASN A 11 2.16 1.95 -7.34
C ASN A 11 2.75 3.05 -8.21
N ARG A 12 2.41 3.06 -9.50
CA ARG A 12 2.88 4.09 -10.42
C ARG A 12 2.37 5.47 -10.03
N GLU A 13 1.10 5.58 -9.69
CA GLU A 13 0.50 6.84 -9.26
C GLU A 13 1.10 7.33 -7.95
N ILE A 14 1.33 6.42 -7.01
CA ILE A 14 1.98 6.74 -5.74
C ILE A 14 3.41 7.26 -6.00
N ALA A 15 4.15 6.59 -6.88
CA ALA A 15 5.50 6.99 -7.23
C ALA A 15 5.52 8.40 -7.82
N GLU A 16 4.60 8.71 -8.71
CA GLU A 16 4.49 10.03 -9.31
C GLU A 16 4.22 11.12 -8.26
N ARG A 17 3.33 10.86 -7.33
CA ARG A 17 2.97 11.83 -6.29
C ARG A 17 4.10 12.07 -5.29
N LEU A 18 4.91 11.06 -5.02
CA LEU A 18 6.00 11.14 -4.05
C LEU A 18 7.36 11.41 -4.70
N PHE A 19 7.40 11.59 -6.02
CA PHE A 19 8.64 11.76 -6.78
C PHE A 19 9.62 10.60 -6.56
N LEU A 20 9.07 9.38 -6.49
CA LEU A 20 9.83 8.14 -6.33
C LEU A 20 9.73 7.29 -7.59
N THR A 21 10.57 6.25 -7.66
CA THR A 21 10.43 5.24 -8.71
C THR A 21 9.36 4.22 -8.30
N GLU A 22 8.77 3.56 -9.29
CA GLU A 22 7.80 2.50 -9.03
C GLU A 22 8.42 1.35 -8.23
N GLY A 23 9.69 1.03 -8.50
CA GLY A 23 10.42 0.01 -7.75
C GLY A 23 10.56 0.35 -6.27
N SER A 24 10.86 1.61 -5.95
CA SER A 24 10.93 2.06 -4.56
C SER A 24 9.58 1.94 -3.86
N VAL A 25 8.51 2.32 -4.55
CA VAL A 25 7.16 2.20 -3.99
C VAL A 25 6.82 0.75 -3.70
N LYS A 26 7.17 -0.17 -4.59
CA LYS A 26 6.95 -1.61 -4.38
C LYS A 26 7.64 -2.10 -3.11
N GLN A 27 8.86 -1.65 -2.87
CA GLN A 27 9.59 -2.02 -1.65
C GLN A 27 8.92 -1.47 -0.40
N TYR A 28 8.48 -0.24 -0.41
CA TYR A 28 7.77 0.35 0.73
C TYR A 28 6.46 -0.39 1.00
N VAL A 29 5.72 -0.70 -0.04
CA VAL A 29 4.46 -1.45 0.08
C VAL A 29 4.71 -2.82 0.69
N LYS A 30 5.75 -3.51 0.25
CA LYS A 30 6.14 -4.81 0.80
C LYS A 30 6.46 -4.71 2.29
N GLN A 31 7.20 -3.68 2.70
CA GLN A 31 7.53 -3.46 4.10
C GLN A 31 6.29 -3.19 4.94
N ILE A 32 5.36 -2.41 4.42
CA ILE A 32 4.10 -2.11 5.12
C ILE A 32 3.31 -3.39 5.37
N TYR A 33 3.16 -4.23 4.36
CA TYR A 33 2.45 -5.50 4.51
C TYR A 33 3.14 -6.42 5.50
N SER A 34 4.47 -6.46 5.48
CA SER A 34 5.24 -7.26 6.41
C SER A 34 5.04 -6.80 7.86
N LYS A 35 5.09 -5.51 8.10
CA LYS A 35 4.89 -4.95 9.45
C LYS A 35 3.49 -5.19 9.99
N LEU A 36 2.50 -5.19 9.12
CA LEU A 36 1.11 -5.41 9.51
C LEU A 36 0.73 -6.90 9.50
N HIS A 37 1.68 -7.77 9.17
CA HIS A 37 1.43 -9.22 9.07
C HIS A 37 0.31 -9.56 8.11
N ILE A 38 0.25 -8.86 6.98
CA ILE A 38 -0.75 -9.10 5.95
C ILE A 38 -0.16 -10.03 4.89
N ASP A 39 -0.75 -11.21 4.73
CA ASP A 39 -0.34 -12.20 3.75
C ASP A 39 -1.38 -12.36 2.64
N GLY A 40 -0.97 -12.98 1.55
CA GLY A 40 -1.84 -13.25 0.42
C GLY A 40 -1.31 -12.63 -0.87
N ASP A 41 -2.13 -12.62 -1.92
CA ASP A 41 -1.78 -11.96 -3.16
C ASP A 41 -1.98 -10.44 -3.03
N THR A 42 -1.57 -9.69 -4.04
CA THR A 42 -1.65 -8.22 -4.03
C THR A 42 -3.09 -7.73 -3.80
N ARG A 43 -4.05 -8.38 -4.39
CA ARG A 43 -5.46 -8.01 -4.26
C ARG A 43 -5.95 -8.19 -2.83
N THR A 44 -5.67 -9.34 -2.24
CA THR A 44 -6.03 -9.65 -0.86
C THR A 44 -5.33 -8.73 0.11
N LYS A 45 -4.04 -8.47 -0.10
CA LYS A 45 -3.26 -7.58 0.76
C LYS A 45 -3.85 -6.17 0.78
N ARG A 46 -4.18 -5.62 -0.38
CA ARG A 46 -4.76 -4.28 -0.47
C ARG A 46 -6.12 -4.21 0.20
N ARG A 47 -6.93 -5.23 0.03
CA ARG A 47 -8.24 -5.32 0.67
C ARG A 47 -8.11 -5.30 2.19
N ARG A 48 -7.21 -6.12 2.74
CA ARG A 48 -6.98 -6.17 4.18
C ARG A 48 -6.44 -4.87 4.73
N LEU A 49 -5.53 -4.22 4.01
CA LEU A 49 -5.02 -2.92 4.42
C LEU A 49 -6.14 -1.88 4.48
N ASN A 50 -7.00 -1.83 3.49
CA ASN A 50 -8.13 -0.90 3.49
C ASN A 50 -9.08 -1.17 4.65
N GLU A 51 -9.37 -2.43 4.96
CA GLU A 51 -10.19 -2.80 6.10
C GLU A 51 -9.60 -2.30 7.42
N LEU A 52 -8.29 -2.46 7.59
CA LEU A 52 -7.59 -1.98 8.79
C LEU A 52 -7.65 -0.46 8.91
N LEU A 53 -7.47 0.25 7.81
CA LEU A 53 -7.50 1.71 7.81
C LEU A 53 -8.92 2.23 8.09
N GLU A 54 -9.93 1.59 7.54
CA GLU A 54 -11.33 1.95 7.79
C GLU A 54 -11.71 1.68 9.25
N ALA A 55 -11.21 0.61 9.83
CA ALA A 55 -11.49 0.28 11.21
C ALA A 55 -10.92 1.31 12.20
N LYS A 56 -9.89 2.04 11.79
CA LYS A 56 -9.26 3.06 12.63
C LYS A 56 -9.84 4.47 12.41
N ALA A 57 -10.65 4.63 11.40
CA ALA A 57 -11.25 5.93 11.09
C ALA A 57 -12.45 6.28 12.03
#